data_bdd1ee043eef3774ab7810c6220867c7
#
_entry.id   bdd1ee043eef3774ab7810c6220867c7
#
_cell.length_a   1.000
_cell.length_b   1.000
_cell.length_c   1.000
_cell.angle_alpha   90.00
_cell.angle_beta   90.00
_cell.angle_gamma   90.00
#
_symmetry.space_group_name_H-M   'P 1'
#
loop_
_entity.id
_entity.type
_entity.pdbx_description
1 polymer ?
#
loop_
_entity_poly.entity_id
_entity_poly.type
_entity_poly.pdbx_seq_one_letter_code
_entity_poly.pdbx_strand_id
1 'polypeptide(L)'
;MDRKLLLIILDGVPWRNWNRLFGNLEGWVDNGTAQKWKMTSVLPSTSASCYASIHTGVTPQEHGCTGNGNVFRIKQPDIFAQVRKAGGKTGAVAHSFWSEFFNRHPFDYVRDVEYDEPDAKTINHGRFHTMTGYGMVNQMTPSDVDLFATLSNLCLKHGLDYGMLHTCTLDSMGHRFQHDSHEMDHACFVMDEMLAPFIPKWRQFGYDVIVTADHGQDERGHHGGRSALQQEFALYYFGDAKGPDSDTVLHQLQLAPTILSLMGAEIPETMKGKPFLS
;
A
#
# COMPACT_ATOMS: atom_id res chain seq x y z
N MET A 1 -13.19 -0.16 -17.04
CA MET A 1 -12.96 -0.82 -15.71
C MET A 1 -14.30 -0.88 -14.99
N ASP A 2 -14.61 -1.97 -14.31
CA ASP A 2 -15.88 -2.14 -13.61
C ASP A 2 -15.96 -1.24 -12.36
N ARG A 3 -14.82 -1.07 -11.70
CA ARG A 3 -14.66 -0.19 -10.55
C ARG A 3 -13.37 0.63 -10.68
N LYS A 4 -13.32 1.79 -10.01
CA LYS A 4 -12.09 2.54 -9.75
C LYS A 4 -11.61 2.22 -8.33
N LEU A 5 -10.31 2.10 -8.13
CA LEU A 5 -9.77 1.66 -6.84
C LEU A 5 -8.54 2.45 -6.43
N LEU A 6 -8.46 2.82 -5.16
CA LEU A 6 -7.27 3.37 -4.51
C LEU A 6 -6.74 2.37 -3.48
N LEU A 7 -5.45 2.06 -3.57
CA LEU A 7 -4.71 1.30 -2.57
C LEU A 7 -3.80 2.25 -1.78
N ILE A 8 -4.05 2.34 -0.48
CA ILE A 8 -3.30 3.19 0.45
C ILE A 8 -2.51 2.28 1.38
N ILE A 9 -1.19 2.40 1.35
CA ILE A 9 -0.27 1.60 2.15
C ILE A 9 0.42 2.50 3.16
N LEU A 10 0.17 2.26 4.45
CA LEU A 10 0.86 2.89 5.57
C LEU A 10 1.94 1.92 6.05
N ASP A 11 3.21 2.20 5.72
CA ASP A 11 4.32 1.28 5.96
C ASP A 11 4.52 0.96 7.45
N GLY A 12 4.77 -0.31 7.76
CA GLY A 12 5.31 -0.76 9.04
C GLY A 12 4.34 -0.76 10.24
N VAL A 13 3.02 -0.83 10.04
CA VAL A 13 2.03 -0.71 11.14
C VAL A 13 1.51 -2.08 11.59
N PRO A 14 1.82 -2.55 12.82
CA PRO A 14 1.32 -3.82 13.32
C PRO A 14 -0.16 -3.77 13.70
N TRP A 15 -0.83 -4.94 13.62
CA TRP A 15 -2.24 -5.13 13.93
C TRP A 15 -2.71 -4.47 15.23
N ARG A 16 -1.91 -4.53 16.30
CA ARG A 16 -2.29 -3.94 17.60
C ARG A 16 -2.41 -2.42 17.56
N ASN A 17 -1.57 -1.72 16.76
CA ASN A 17 -1.61 -0.26 16.66
C ASN A 17 -2.84 0.19 15.87
N TRP A 18 -3.22 -0.54 14.81
CA TRP A 18 -4.46 -0.29 14.09
C TRP A 18 -5.68 -0.30 15.02
N ASN A 19 -5.84 -1.37 15.80
CA ASN A 19 -6.99 -1.50 16.71
C ASN A 19 -7.05 -0.46 17.83
N ARG A 20 -5.91 0.09 18.22
CA ARG A 20 -5.83 0.98 19.38
C ARG A 20 -5.85 2.45 19.02
N LEU A 21 -5.36 2.82 17.85
CA LEU A 21 -4.95 4.20 17.57
C LEU A 21 -5.61 4.81 16.33
N PHE A 22 -6.25 4.01 15.48
CA PHE A 22 -6.93 4.48 14.28
C PHE A 22 -8.44 4.61 14.52
N GLY A 23 -8.81 5.54 15.40
CA GLY A 23 -10.17 5.69 15.89
C GLY A 23 -11.19 6.05 14.82
N ASN A 24 -10.83 6.84 13.81
CA ASN A 24 -11.71 7.16 12.69
C ASN A 24 -11.98 5.92 11.82
N LEU A 25 -10.93 5.13 11.51
CA LEU A 25 -11.09 3.90 10.73
C LEU A 25 -11.93 2.87 11.48
N GLU A 26 -11.67 2.67 12.78
CA GLU A 26 -12.46 1.75 13.62
C GLU A 26 -13.92 2.21 13.72
N GLY A 27 -14.18 3.51 13.90
CA GLY A 27 -15.53 4.07 13.93
C GLY A 27 -16.32 3.81 12.63
N TRP A 28 -15.65 3.77 11.48
CA TRP A 28 -16.30 3.39 10.22
C TRP A 28 -16.58 1.89 10.10
N VAL A 29 -15.77 1.05 10.72
CA VAL A 29 -16.08 -0.39 10.85
C VAL A 29 -17.29 -0.58 11.76
N ASP A 30 -17.33 0.07 12.92
CA ASP A 30 -18.41 -0.03 13.90
C ASP A 30 -19.76 0.40 13.33
N ASN A 31 -19.79 1.41 12.47
CA ASN A 31 -21.01 1.89 11.84
C ASN A 31 -21.35 1.23 10.50
N GLY A 32 -20.54 0.24 10.07
CA GLY A 32 -20.76 -0.51 8.84
C GLY A 32 -20.36 0.19 7.53
N THR A 33 -19.70 1.35 7.61
CA THR A 33 -19.18 2.07 6.42
C THR A 33 -17.96 1.38 5.82
N ALA A 34 -17.18 0.71 6.64
CA ALA A 34 -16.00 -0.06 6.23
C ALA A 34 -16.09 -1.52 6.66
N GLN A 35 -15.39 -2.40 5.96
CA GLN A 35 -15.10 -3.76 6.37
C GLN A 35 -13.62 -3.85 6.76
N LYS A 36 -13.30 -4.70 7.75
CA LYS A 36 -11.95 -4.85 8.27
C LYS A 36 -11.57 -6.31 8.43
N TRP A 37 -10.31 -6.62 8.11
CA TRP A 37 -9.70 -7.95 8.34
C TRP A 37 -8.29 -7.82 8.85
N LYS A 38 -7.84 -8.84 9.57
CA LYS A 38 -6.44 -9.07 9.83
C LYS A 38 -5.79 -9.63 8.56
N MET A 39 -4.63 -9.12 8.22
CA MET A 39 -3.81 -9.61 7.11
C MET A 39 -2.43 -10.06 7.61
N THR A 40 -1.84 -11.04 6.94
CA THR A 40 -0.46 -11.50 7.20
C THR A 40 0.42 -11.23 5.99
N SER A 41 1.65 -10.74 6.26
CA SER A 41 2.65 -10.49 5.22
C SER A 41 3.34 -11.76 4.74
N VAL A 42 4.01 -11.66 3.59
CA VAL A 42 5.02 -12.63 3.15
C VAL A 42 6.26 -12.61 4.06
N LEU A 43 7.16 -13.58 3.85
CA LEU A 43 8.46 -13.62 4.50
C LEU A 43 9.60 -13.60 3.47
N PRO A 44 10.65 -12.80 3.71
CA PRO A 44 10.84 -11.89 4.85
C PRO A 44 9.85 -10.72 4.82
N SER A 45 9.36 -10.31 6.00
CA SER A 45 8.43 -9.17 6.16
C SER A 45 9.19 -7.84 6.10
N THR A 46 9.85 -7.58 4.97
CA THR A 46 10.57 -6.33 4.69
C THR A 46 9.87 -5.56 3.59
N SER A 47 9.94 -4.25 3.63
CA SER A 47 9.23 -3.35 2.71
C SER A 47 9.36 -3.76 1.25
N ALA A 48 10.58 -3.89 0.72
CA ALA A 48 10.79 -4.23 -0.69
C ALA A 48 10.19 -5.58 -1.08
N SER A 49 10.33 -6.62 -0.23
CA SER A 49 9.74 -7.94 -0.46
C SER A 49 8.21 -7.88 -0.46
N CYS A 50 7.65 -7.13 0.50
CA CYS A 50 6.21 -6.97 0.64
C CYS A 50 5.61 -6.14 -0.51
N TYR A 51 6.25 -5.03 -0.92
CA TYR A 51 5.78 -4.22 -2.06
C TYR A 51 5.69 -5.04 -3.34
N ALA A 52 6.75 -5.81 -3.63
CA ALA A 52 6.75 -6.68 -4.79
C ALA A 52 5.62 -7.73 -4.70
N SER A 53 5.42 -8.37 -3.54
CA SER A 53 4.37 -9.36 -3.33
C SER A 53 2.95 -8.80 -3.39
N ILE A 54 2.72 -7.59 -2.82
CA ILE A 54 1.41 -6.90 -2.86
C ILE A 54 0.94 -6.72 -4.30
N HIS A 55 1.83 -6.30 -5.20
CA HIS A 55 1.45 -5.99 -6.58
C HIS A 55 1.52 -7.18 -7.54
N THR A 56 2.36 -8.18 -7.27
CA THR A 56 2.50 -9.35 -8.15
C THR A 56 1.68 -10.55 -7.71
N GLY A 57 1.22 -10.59 -6.45
CA GLY A 57 0.49 -11.74 -5.90
C GLY A 57 1.32 -13.01 -5.79
N VAL A 58 2.67 -12.93 -5.85
CA VAL A 58 3.58 -14.06 -5.73
C VAL A 58 4.59 -13.87 -4.59
N THR A 59 5.22 -14.95 -4.16
CA THR A 59 6.14 -14.95 -3.02
C THR A 59 7.49 -14.26 -3.33
N PRO A 60 8.23 -13.82 -2.30
CA PRO A 60 9.59 -13.28 -2.47
C PRO A 60 10.55 -14.23 -3.22
N GLN A 61 10.38 -15.53 -3.06
CA GLN A 61 11.17 -16.53 -3.78
C GLN A 61 10.86 -16.56 -5.28
N GLU A 62 9.60 -16.32 -5.65
CA GLU A 62 9.14 -16.33 -7.04
C GLU A 62 9.49 -15.03 -7.78
N HIS A 63 9.34 -13.85 -7.14
CA HIS A 63 9.73 -12.58 -7.78
C HIS A 63 11.20 -12.20 -7.55
N GLY A 64 11.93 -12.87 -6.64
CA GLY A 64 13.36 -12.72 -6.42
C GLY A 64 13.78 -11.56 -5.52
N CYS A 65 12.87 -10.68 -5.08
CA CYS A 65 13.17 -9.60 -4.14
C CYS A 65 12.98 -10.09 -2.71
N THR A 66 14.10 -10.26 -1.98
CA THR A 66 14.12 -10.83 -0.63
C THR A 66 14.58 -9.86 0.45
N GLY A 67 14.62 -8.56 0.15
CA GLY A 67 14.99 -7.52 1.12
C GLY A 67 15.29 -6.17 0.48
N ASN A 68 15.39 -5.14 1.31
CA ASN A 68 15.52 -3.73 0.88
C ASN A 68 16.82 -3.42 0.11
N GLY A 69 17.85 -4.28 0.20
CA GLY A 69 19.10 -4.13 -0.54
C GLY A 69 19.07 -4.73 -1.96
N ASN A 70 17.97 -5.31 -2.40
CA ASN A 70 17.86 -6.01 -3.69
C ASN A 70 16.62 -5.54 -4.46
N VAL A 71 16.61 -4.26 -4.85
CA VAL A 71 15.57 -3.64 -5.66
C VAL A 71 15.95 -3.69 -7.13
N PHE A 72 15.03 -4.13 -7.99
CA PHE A 72 15.22 -4.25 -9.44
C PHE A 72 13.88 -4.29 -10.16
N ARG A 73 13.87 -4.11 -11.47
CA ARG A 73 12.64 -4.19 -12.27
C ARG A 73 12.04 -5.60 -12.21
N ILE A 74 10.88 -5.73 -11.60
CA ILE A 74 10.13 -6.99 -11.48
C ILE A 74 9.65 -7.43 -12.88
N LYS A 75 9.73 -8.73 -13.14
CA LYS A 75 9.32 -9.33 -14.43
C LYS A 75 7.95 -9.99 -14.39
N GLN A 76 7.47 -10.32 -13.19
CA GLN A 76 6.15 -10.90 -12.99
C GLN A 76 5.07 -9.89 -13.40
N PRO A 77 3.92 -10.38 -13.89
CA PRO A 77 2.75 -9.55 -14.07
C PRO A 77 2.37 -8.86 -12.75
N ASP A 78 1.96 -7.61 -12.83
CA ASP A 78 1.61 -6.79 -11.67
C ASP A 78 0.29 -6.04 -11.90
N ILE A 79 -0.28 -5.47 -10.83
CA ILE A 79 -1.57 -4.77 -10.90
C ILE A 79 -1.54 -3.66 -11.94
N PHE A 80 -0.50 -2.80 -11.95
CA PHE A 80 -0.43 -1.68 -12.90
C PHE A 80 -0.47 -2.18 -14.35
N ALA A 81 0.36 -3.18 -14.67
CA ALA A 81 0.42 -3.75 -16.01
C ALA A 81 -0.92 -4.37 -16.45
N GLN A 82 -1.61 -5.08 -15.56
CA GLN A 82 -2.89 -5.71 -15.87
C GLN A 82 -4.02 -4.67 -16.05
N VAL A 83 -4.07 -3.66 -15.20
CA VAL A 83 -5.02 -2.54 -15.36
C VAL A 83 -4.76 -1.81 -16.68
N ARG A 84 -3.51 -1.56 -17.03
CA ARG A 84 -3.14 -0.96 -18.33
C ARG A 84 -3.52 -1.83 -19.51
N LYS A 85 -3.29 -3.14 -19.42
CA LYS A 85 -3.69 -4.12 -20.45
C LYS A 85 -5.21 -4.10 -20.68
N ALA A 86 -5.99 -3.88 -19.62
CA ALA A 86 -7.44 -3.74 -19.68
C ALA A 86 -7.92 -2.33 -20.12
N GLY A 87 -7.01 -1.42 -20.46
CA GLY A 87 -7.32 -0.06 -20.92
C GLY A 87 -7.52 0.97 -19.82
N GLY A 88 -7.31 0.61 -18.55
CA GLY A 88 -7.43 1.52 -17.42
C GLY A 88 -6.22 2.47 -17.29
N LYS A 89 -6.40 3.58 -16.57
CA LYS A 89 -5.37 4.58 -16.25
C LYS A 89 -4.83 4.35 -14.86
N THR A 90 -3.52 4.39 -14.70
CA THR A 90 -2.84 4.09 -13.44
C THR A 90 -2.04 5.27 -12.92
N GLY A 91 -1.97 5.41 -11.60
CA GLY A 91 -1.13 6.41 -10.94
C GLY A 91 -0.50 5.87 -9.67
N ALA A 92 0.64 6.46 -9.29
CA ALA A 92 1.33 6.14 -8.04
C ALA A 92 1.90 7.38 -7.37
N VAL A 93 1.72 7.48 -6.05
CA VAL A 93 2.37 8.46 -5.17
C VAL A 93 3.08 7.66 -4.10
N ALA A 94 4.41 7.47 -4.20
CA ALA A 94 5.06 6.44 -3.42
C ALA A 94 6.58 6.64 -3.25
N HIS A 95 7.19 5.85 -2.38
CA HIS A 95 8.64 5.71 -2.31
C HIS A 95 9.22 5.22 -3.65
N SER A 96 10.42 5.64 -3.99
CA SER A 96 11.10 5.35 -5.27
C SER A 96 11.21 3.85 -5.60
N PHE A 97 11.21 2.95 -4.61
CA PHE A 97 11.22 1.50 -4.84
C PHE A 97 10.05 1.04 -5.72
N TRP A 98 8.89 1.67 -5.60
CA TRP A 98 7.73 1.37 -6.43
C TRP A 98 7.95 1.71 -7.90
N SER A 99 8.66 2.82 -8.19
CA SER A 99 9.11 3.12 -9.55
C SER A 99 10.10 2.08 -10.06
N GLU A 100 11.08 1.71 -9.24
CA GLU A 100 12.09 0.73 -9.63
C GLU A 100 11.50 -0.66 -9.92
N PHE A 101 10.55 -1.10 -9.10
CA PHE A 101 9.88 -2.37 -9.31
C PHE A 101 8.98 -2.41 -10.55
N PHE A 102 8.17 -1.36 -10.76
CA PHE A 102 7.04 -1.41 -11.69
C PHE A 102 7.13 -0.43 -12.84
N ASN A 103 8.14 0.43 -12.88
CA ASN A 103 8.35 1.37 -13.97
C ASN A 103 9.76 1.33 -14.51
N ARG A 104 10.73 2.02 -13.89
CA ARG A 104 12.11 2.18 -14.38
C ARG A 104 13.12 1.89 -13.28
N HIS A 105 14.13 1.10 -13.64
CA HIS A 105 15.25 0.79 -12.77
C HIS A 105 16.56 1.03 -13.55
N PRO A 106 17.62 1.62 -12.94
CA PRO A 106 17.62 2.27 -11.63
C PRO A 106 16.82 3.60 -11.62
N PHE A 107 16.40 4.01 -10.43
CA PHE A 107 15.70 5.28 -10.24
C PHE A 107 16.60 6.47 -10.56
N ASP A 108 16.14 7.36 -11.42
CA ASP A 108 16.79 8.62 -11.75
C ASP A 108 16.00 9.79 -11.17
N TYR A 109 16.62 10.55 -10.26
CA TYR A 109 15.97 11.63 -9.55
C TYR A 109 15.44 12.77 -10.42
N VAL A 110 16.04 12.98 -11.60
CA VAL A 110 15.58 14.03 -12.51
C VAL A 110 14.46 13.54 -13.41
N ARG A 111 14.57 12.30 -13.87
CA ARG A 111 13.64 11.69 -14.82
C ARG A 111 12.38 11.12 -14.16
N ASP A 112 12.54 10.47 -12.99
CA ASP A 112 11.52 9.55 -12.46
C ASP A 112 10.77 10.11 -11.24
N VAL A 113 11.23 11.22 -10.61
CA VAL A 113 10.56 11.79 -9.43
C VAL A 113 9.13 12.25 -9.73
N GLU A 114 8.93 12.79 -10.91
CA GLU A 114 7.62 13.20 -11.42
C GLU A 114 7.54 12.97 -12.92
N TYR A 115 6.52 12.25 -13.37
CA TYR A 115 6.27 12.06 -14.81
C TYR A 115 4.79 11.79 -15.10
N ASP A 116 4.39 12.15 -16.32
CA ASP A 116 3.07 11.89 -16.88
C ASP A 116 3.28 11.28 -18.28
N GLU A 117 3.09 9.96 -18.41
CA GLU A 117 3.25 9.20 -19.64
C GLU A 117 1.98 8.38 -19.93
N PRO A 118 0.99 8.95 -20.63
CA PRO A 118 -0.29 8.29 -20.90
C PRO A 118 -0.17 6.93 -21.59
N ASP A 119 0.89 6.73 -22.38
CA ASP A 119 1.15 5.50 -23.12
C ASP A 119 2.01 4.48 -22.36
N ALA A 120 2.44 4.80 -21.13
CA ALA A 120 3.19 3.86 -20.30
C ALA A 120 2.39 2.57 -20.07
N LYS A 121 3.09 1.44 -20.08
CA LYS A 121 2.47 0.10 -19.96
C LYS A 121 2.21 -0.33 -18.51
N THR A 122 2.67 0.45 -17.56
CA THR A 122 2.52 0.18 -16.12
C THR A 122 1.95 1.40 -15.41
N ILE A 123 2.77 2.31 -14.93
CA ILE A 123 2.34 3.52 -14.23
C ILE A 123 2.30 4.68 -15.23
N ASN A 124 1.13 5.30 -15.43
CA ASN A 124 0.98 6.45 -16.33
C ASN A 124 1.40 7.76 -15.69
N HIS A 125 1.06 7.92 -14.41
CA HIS A 125 1.25 9.15 -13.66
C HIS A 125 1.98 8.83 -12.36
N GLY A 126 3.24 9.23 -12.26
CA GLY A 126 4.09 8.93 -11.11
C GLY A 126 4.52 10.18 -10.36
N ARG A 127 4.47 10.12 -9.02
CA ARG A 127 5.04 11.09 -8.09
C ARG A 127 5.79 10.30 -7.04
N PHE A 128 7.12 10.25 -7.18
CA PHE A 128 7.94 9.41 -6.33
C PHE A 128 8.82 10.23 -5.43
N HIS A 129 8.96 9.77 -4.21
CA HIS A 129 9.82 10.40 -3.21
C HIS A 129 10.88 9.43 -2.71
N THR A 130 11.90 9.98 -2.11
CA THR A 130 12.92 9.26 -1.37
C THR A 130 12.96 9.76 0.06
N MET A 131 13.54 8.97 0.94
CA MET A 131 13.81 9.38 2.31
C MET A 131 15.25 9.86 2.44
N THR A 132 15.51 10.83 3.32
CA THR A 132 16.85 11.28 3.64
C THR A 132 17.17 11.01 5.11
N GLY A 133 18.46 10.80 5.44
CA GLY A 133 18.91 10.55 6.81
C GLY A 133 20.20 9.76 6.84
N TYR A 134 20.78 9.63 8.04
CA TYR A 134 22.06 8.92 8.26
C TYR A 134 21.83 7.43 8.63
N GLY A 135 20.63 6.92 8.47
CA GLY A 135 20.24 5.56 8.80
C GLY A 135 18.78 5.52 9.24
N MET A 136 18.29 4.35 9.61
CA MET A 136 16.87 4.11 9.91
C MET A 136 16.31 5.03 11.02
N VAL A 137 17.11 5.38 12.02
CA VAL A 137 16.67 6.21 13.15
C VAL A 137 16.64 7.73 12.86
N ASN A 138 17.16 8.17 11.72
CA ASN A 138 17.23 9.58 11.35
C ASN A 138 16.52 9.89 10.02
N GLN A 139 15.69 9.00 9.56
CA GLN A 139 14.96 9.18 8.31
C GLN A 139 13.98 10.35 8.42
N MET A 140 13.94 11.15 7.38
CA MET A 140 12.95 12.19 7.16
C MET A 140 12.11 11.80 5.94
N THR A 141 10.82 11.79 6.13
CA THR A 141 9.82 11.44 5.12
C THR A 141 9.12 12.70 4.61
N PRO A 142 8.52 12.67 3.42
CA PRO A 142 7.61 13.73 2.99
C PRO A 142 6.42 13.86 3.94
N SER A 143 5.74 14.99 3.89
CA SER A 143 4.48 15.19 4.60
C SER A 143 3.39 14.25 4.05
N ASP A 144 2.80 13.41 4.91
CA ASP A 144 1.78 12.45 4.50
C ASP A 144 0.53 13.13 3.93
N VAL A 145 0.11 14.26 4.50
CA VAL A 145 -1.04 15.02 3.98
C VAL A 145 -0.78 15.55 2.57
N ASP A 146 0.47 15.90 2.24
CA ASP A 146 0.84 16.32 0.90
C ASP A 146 0.81 15.15 -0.09
N LEU A 147 1.16 13.94 0.36
CA LEU A 147 1.04 12.72 -0.44
C LEU A 147 -0.44 12.39 -0.71
N PHE A 148 -1.32 12.48 0.28
CA PHE A 148 -2.77 12.29 0.11
C PHE A 148 -3.38 13.32 -0.85
N ALA A 149 -3.00 14.59 -0.71
CA ALA A 149 -3.41 15.66 -1.60
C ALA A 149 -2.90 15.43 -3.05
N THR A 150 -1.66 14.98 -3.18
CA THR A 150 -1.05 14.67 -4.49
C THR A 150 -1.80 13.53 -5.20
N LEU A 151 -2.12 12.43 -4.50
CA LEU A 151 -2.94 11.36 -5.07
C LEU A 151 -4.32 11.88 -5.49
N SER A 152 -4.96 12.69 -4.64
CA SER A 152 -6.26 13.29 -4.94
C SER A 152 -6.22 14.15 -6.21
N ASN A 153 -5.15 14.95 -6.37
CA ASN A 153 -4.93 15.76 -7.57
C ASN A 153 -4.71 14.91 -8.82
N LEU A 154 -3.96 13.82 -8.73
CA LEU A 154 -3.80 12.88 -9.85
C LEU A 154 -5.14 12.26 -10.25
N CYS A 155 -5.96 11.85 -9.27
CA CYS A 155 -7.30 11.32 -9.52
C CYS A 155 -8.19 12.33 -10.26
N LEU A 156 -8.21 13.59 -9.82
CA LEU A 156 -9.01 14.65 -10.43
C LEU A 156 -8.50 15.05 -11.81
N LYS A 157 -7.19 15.22 -11.96
CA LYS A 157 -6.57 15.73 -13.19
C LYS A 157 -6.57 14.68 -14.31
N HIS A 158 -6.30 13.42 -13.98
CA HIS A 158 -6.09 12.37 -14.98
C HIS A 158 -7.22 11.33 -15.02
N GLY A 159 -8.10 11.30 -14.01
CA GLY A 159 -9.20 10.34 -13.94
C GLY A 159 -8.69 8.91 -13.85
N LEU A 160 -7.80 8.65 -12.87
CA LEU A 160 -7.23 7.33 -12.66
C LEU A 160 -8.33 6.27 -12.49
N ASP A 161 -8.09 5.08 -12.98
CA ASP A 161 -8.88 3.89 -12.66
C ASP A 161 -8.26 3.14 -11.46
N TYR A 162 -6.94 3.07 -11.42
CA TYR A 162 -6.19 2.54 -10.28
C TYR A 162 -5.16 3.55 -9.79
N GLY A 163 -5.24 3.92 -8.52
CA GLY A 163 -4.27 4.76 -7.84
C GLY A 163 -3.64 4.04 -6.66
N MET A 164 -2.33 4.15 -6.49
CA MET A 164 -1.62 3.61 -5.33
C MET A 164 -0.91 4.74 -4.60
N LEU A 165 -1.03 4.76 -3.27
CA LEU A 165 -0.29 5.64 -2.39
C LEU A 165 0.47 4.83 -1.34
N HIS A 166 1.70 5.24 -1.08
CA HIS A 166 2.55 4.62 -0.07
C HIS A 166 3.24 5.71 0.76
N THR A 167 3.12 5.62 2.08
CA THR A 167 3.77 6.51 3.05
C THR A 167 4.80 5.74 3.85
N CYS A 168 5.87 6.39 4.32
CA CYS A 168 6.95 5.78 5.09
C CYS A 168 7.03 6.30 6.54
N THR A 169 6.17 7.24 6.92
CA THR A 169 6.31 7.96 8.20
C THR A 169 6.20 7.03 9.40
N LEU A 170 5.22 6.10 9.40
CA LEU A 170 4.99 5.23 10.56
C LEU A 170 6.09 4.18 10.72
N ASP A 171 6.63 3.63 9.63
CA ASP A 171 7.79 2.76 9.67
C ASP A 171 9.02 3.51 10.24
N SER A 172 9.29 4.71 9.76
CA SER A 172 10.40 5.54 10.24
C SER A 172 10.24 5.94 11.72
N MET A 173 9.01 6.22 12.16
CA MET A 173 8.72 6.51 13.58
C MET A 173 8.93 5.27 14.46
N GLY A 174 8.49 4.10 14.00
CA GLY A 174 8.72 2.83 14.69
C GLY A 174 10.21 2.50 14.83
N HIS A 175 11.00 2.66 13.77
CA HIS A 175 12.46 2.50 13.81
C HIS A 175 13.14 3.46 14.79
N ARG A 176 12.68 4.71 14.85
CA ARG A 176 13.28 5.76 15.65
C ARG A 176 12.93 5.69 17.13
N PHE A 177 11.65 5.44 17.43
CA PHE A 177 11.11 5.57 18.78
C PHE A 177 10.61 4.26 19.38
N GLN A 178 10.62 3.17 18.60
CA GLN A 178 10.03 1.88 18.94
C GLN A 178 8.49 1.91 18.98
N HIS A 179 7.86 0.73 18.82
CA HIS A 179 6.40 0.63 18.71
C HIS A 179 5.61 0.84 20.01
N ASP A 180 6.26 0.78 21.17
CA ASP A 180 5.64 1.00 22.48
C ASP A 180 5.90 2.42 23.04
N SER A 181 6.24 3.38 22.18
CA SER A 181 6.54 4.75 22.58
C SER A 181 5.32 5.67 22.43
N HIS A 182 5.31 6.76 23.20
CA HIS A 182 4.33 7.83 23.04
C HIS A 182 4.42 8.50 21.67
N GLU A 183 5.61 8.61 21.11
CA GLU A 183 5.86 9.18 19.79
C GLU A 183 5.20 8.36 18.70
N MET A 184 5.30 7.04 18.78
CA MET A 184 4.64 6.15 17.82
C MET A 184 3.12 6.15 17.98
N ASP A 185 2.61 6.15 19.22
CA ASP A 185 1.18 6.27 19.50
C ASP A 185 0.62 7.58 18.92
N HIS A 186 1.32 8.69 19.15
CA HIS A 186 0.94 9.99 18.59
C HIS A 186 1.00 9.99 17.06
N ALA A 187 2.04 9.41 16.47
CA ALA A 187 2.16 9.34 15.00
C ALA A 187 1.01 8.54 14.36
N CYS A 188 0.61 7.41 14.96
CA CYS A 188 -0.54 6.64 14.48
C CYS A 188 -1.85 7.43 14.59
N PHE A 189 -2.09 8.09 15.73
CA PHE A 189 -3.26 8.93 15.93
C PHE A 189 -3.31 10.08 14.90
N VAL A 190 -2.20 10.79 14.71
CA VAL A 190 -2.12 11.88 13.73
C VAL A 190 -2.30 11.37 12.30
N MET A 191 -1.78 10.20 11.97
CA MET A 191 -1.99 9.57 10.66
C MET A 191 -3.47 9.30 10.40
N ASP A 192 -4.20 8.75 11.37
CA ASP A 192 -5.64 8.52 11.29
C ASP A 192 -6.41 9.83 11.06
N GLU A 193 -6.09 10.88 11.84
CA GLU A 193 -6.69 12.21 11.70
C GLU A 193 -6.41 12.86 10.34
N MET A 194 -5.19 12.70 9.81
CA MET A 194 -4.83 13.22 8.48
C MET A 194 -5.51 12.46 7.34
N LEU A 195 -5.65 11.14 7.47
CA LEU A 195 -6.25 10.29 6.43
C LEU A 195 -7.78 10.40 6.39
N ALA A 196 -8.42 10.54 7.55
CA ALA A 196 -9.87 10.56 7.69
C ALA A 196 -10.60 11.50 6.73
N PRO A 197 -10.20 12.76 6.50
CA PRO A 197 -10.92 13.65 5.58
C PRO A 197 -10.78 13.27 4.10
N PHE A 198 -9.81 12.44 3.71
CA PHE A 198 -9.58 12.05 2.31
C PHE A 198 -10.46 10.88 1.89
N ILE A 199 -10.69 9.89 2.75
CA ILE A 199 -11.48 8.69 2.38
C ILE A 199 -12.87 9.04 1.87
N PRO A 200 -13.69 9.86 2.54
CA PRO A 200 -15.00 10.25 2.02
C PRO A 200 -14.93 10.99 0.69
N LYS A 201 -13.89 11.82 0.47
CA LYS A 201 -13.69 12.51 -0.81
C LYS A 201 -13.38 11.53 -1.93
N TRP A 202 -12.50 10.56 -1.69
CA TRP A 202 -12.18 9.53 -2.67
C TRP A 202 -13.41 8.67 -3.00
N ARG A 203 -14.24 8.35 -1.99
CA ARG A 203 -15.54 7.69 -2.21
C ARG A 203 -16.48 8.55 -3.07
N GLN A 204 -16.55 9.86 -2.82
CA GLN A 204 -17.33 10.80 -3.64
C GLN A 204 -16.82 10.89 -5.10
N PHE A 205 -15.53 10.70 -5.34
CA PHE A 205 -14.94 10.62 -6.68
C PHE A 205 -15.21 9.27 -7.36
N GLY A 206 -15.91 8.35 -6.70
CA GLY A 206 -16.30 7.05 -7.23
C GLY A 206 -15.25 5.95 -7.06
N TYR A 207 -14.28 6.12 -6.14
CA TYR A 207 -13.28 5.10 -5.86
C TYR A 207 -13.72 4.18 -4.74
N ASP A 208 -13.51 2.88 -4.90
CA ASP A 208 -13.33 1.99 -3.77
C ASP A 208 -11.95 2.25 -3.16
N VAL A 209 -11.84 2.18 -1.83
CA VAL A 209 -10.58 2.48 -1.13
C VAL A 209 -10.19 1.30 -0.27
N ILE A 210 -8.95 0.84 -0.42
CA ILE A 210 -8.30 -0.11 0.48
C ILE A 210 -7.22 0.64 1.25
N VAL A 211 -7.26 0.55 2.58
CA VAL A 211 -6.21 1.05 3.47
C VAL A 211 -5.58 -0.14 4.18
N THR A 212 -4.25 -0.27 4.11
CA THR A 212 -3.54 -1.40 4.70
C THR A 212 -2.08 -1.02 5.03
N ALA A 213 -1.31 -1.97 5.56
CA ALA A 213 0.15 -1.88 5.64
C ALA A 213 0.78 -2.93 4.72
N ASP A 214 2.09 -2.91 4.63
CA ASP A 214 2.88 -3.94 3.96
C ASP A 214 3.41 -5.00 4.94
N HIS A 215 3.74 -4.60 6.16
CA HIS A 215 4.15 -5.43 7.30
C HIS A 215 3.88 -4.69 8.62
N GLY A 216 4.22 -5.33 9.73
CA GLY A 216 4.29 -4.70 11.03
C GLY A 216 5.73 -4.60 11.54
N GLN A 217 5.91 -4.16 12.78
CA GLN A 217 7.21 -4.07 13.47
C GLN A 217 7.09 -4.62 14.88
N ASP A 218 8.18 -5.20 15.41
CA ASP A 218 8.25 -5.64 16.79
C ASP A 218 8.39 -4.44 17.77
N GLU A 219 8.43 -4.74 19.07
CA GLU A 219 8.49 -3.70 20.12
C GLU A 219 9.72 -2.80 19.98
N ARG A 220 10.78 -3.28 19.34
CA ARG A 220 12.04 -2.54 19.13
C ARG A 220 12.06 -1.75 17.83
N GLY A 221 10.97 -1.78 17.08
CA GLY A 221 10.87 -1.15 15.77
C GLY A 221 11.63 -1.90 14.67
N HIS A 222 11.78 -3.23 14.79
CA HIS A 222 12.39 -4.05 13.74
C HIS A 222 11.32 -4.85 12.98
N HIS A 223 11.54 -5.04 11.69
CA HIS A 223 10.75 -5.88 10.81
C HIS A 223 11.61 -6.89 10.04
N GLY A 224 11.02 -7.70 9.16
CA GLY A 224 11.70 -8.74 8.39
C GLY A 224 11.63 -10.12 9.00
N GLY A 225 11.20 -10.24 10.26
CA GLY A 225 11.06 -11.49 11.00
C GLY A 225 9.68 -12.10 10.87
N ARG A 226 9.45 -13.15 11.68
CA ARG A 226 8.25 -13.99 11.65
C ARG A 226 7.36 -13.89 12.90
N SER A 227 7.59 -12.90 13.76
CA SER A 227 6.69 -12.68 14.89
C SER A 227 5.35 -12.14 14.41
N ALA A 228 4.28 -12.33 15.19
CA ALA A 228 2.97 -11.80 14.88
C ALA A 228 3.02 -10.27 14.71
N LEU A 229 3.77 -9.56 15.54
CA LEU A 229 3.94 -8.10 15.44
C LEU A 229 4.59 -7.65 14.13
N GLN A 230 5.46 -8.48 13.55
CA GLN A 230 6.14 -8.16 12.29
C GLN A 230 5.34 -8.57 11.06
N GLN A 231 4.42 -9.54 11.19
CA GLN A 231 3.65 -10.06 10.07
C GLN A 231 2.21 -9.60 10.02
N GLU A 232 1.56 -9.35 11.17
CA GLU A 232 0.13 -9.09 11.23
C GLU A 232 -0.17 -7.59 11.18
N PHE A 233 -1.07 -7.18 10.30
CA PHE A 233 -1.55 -5.82 10.13
C PHE A 233 -3.03 -5.80 9.73
N ALA A 234 -3.63 -4.60 9.60
CA ALA A 234 -5.02 -4.46 9.20
C ALA A 234 -5.17 -4.21 7.70
N LEU A 235 -6.31 -4.62 7.15
CA LEU A 235 -6.84 -4.17 5.89
C LEU A 235 -8.25 -3.64 6.13
N TYR A 236 -8.49 -2.39 5.72
CA TYR A 236 -9.82 -1.78 5.67
C TYR A 236 -10.25 -1.62 4.22
N TYR A 237 -11.52 -1.92 3.96
CA TYR A 237 -12.13 -1.74 2.64
C TYR A 237 -13.36 -0.84 2.76
N PHE A 238 -13.36 0.20 1.95
CA PHE A 238 -14.44 1.16 1.78
C PHE A 238 -15.01 1.01 0.38
N GLY A 239 -16.10 0.26 0.24
CA GLY A 239 -16.75 -0.03 -1.03
C GLY A 239 -17.96 -0.92 -0.84
N ASP A 240 -18.61 -1.31 -1.95
CA ASP A 240 -19.87 -2.06 -1.92
C ASP A 240 -19.69 -3.58 -2.07
N ALA A 241 -18.47 -4.03 -2.38
CA ALA A 241 -18.16 -5.47 -2.47
C ALA A 241 -18.20 -6.11 -1.07
N LYS A 242 -18.52 -7.39 -1.02
CA LYS A 242 -18.60 -8.14 0.23
C LYS A 242 -17.38 -9.04 0.38
N GLY A 243 -16.82 -9.03 1.57
CA GLY A 243 -15.72 -9.92 1.95
C GLY A 243 -16.19 -11.07 2.83
N PRO A 244 -15.27 -11.95 3.25
CA PRO A 244 -15.54 -13.03 4.19
C PRO A 244 -15.87 -12.47 5.59
N ASP A 245 -16.18 -13.36 6.51
CA ASP A 245 -16.40 -13.01 7.92
C ASP A 245 -15.19 -12.25 8.50
N SER A 246 -15.45 -11.29 9.37
CA SER A 246 -14.43 -10.36 9.90
C SER A 246 -13.31 -11.02 10.72
N ASP A 247 -13.52 -12.25 11.20
CA ASP A 247 -12.52 -13.06 11.90
C ASP A 247 -11.59 -13.83 10.96
N THR A 248 -11.86 -13.81 9.64
CA THR A 248 -11.01 -14.43 8.64
C THR A 248 -9.66 -13.71 8.56
N VAL A 249 -8.58 -14.48 8.71
CA VAL A 249 -7.23 -13.95 8.50
C VAL A 249 -6.87 -14.06 7.02
N LEU A 250 -6.60 -12.92 6.40
CA LEU A 250 -6.21 -12.84 4.99
C LEU A 250 -4.69 -12.91 4.84
N HIS A 251 -4.23 -13.24 3.64
CA HIS A 251 -2.81 -13.23 3.31
C HIS A 251 -2.52 -12.20 2.22
N GLN A 252 -1.38 -11.51 2.33
CA GLN A 252 -0.95 -10.43 1.44
C GLN A 252 -0.98 -10.80 -0.05
N LEU A 253 -0.70 -12.05 -0.40
CA LEU A 253 -0.78 -12.54 -1.79
C LEU A 253 -2.19 -12.57 -2.39
N GLN A 254 -3.23 -12.41 -1.57
CA GLN A 254 -4.61 -12.31 -2.06
C GLN A 254 -4.96 -10.90 -2.53
N LEU A 255 -4.15 -9.89 -2.21
CA LEU A 255 -4.48 -8.50 -2.48
C LEU A 255 -4.48 -8.19 -3.99
N ALA A 256 -3.43 -8.58 -4.72
CA ALA A 256 -3.36 -8.35 -6.17
C ALA A 256 -4.53 -8.99 -6.93
N PRO A 257 -4.82 -10.29 -6.77
CA PRO A 257 -5.95 -10.89 -7.48
C PRO A 257 -7.32 -10.32 -7.04
N THR A 258 -7.46 -9.86 -5.78
CA THR A 258 -8.68 -9.18 -5.32
C THR A 258 -8.89 -7.85 -6.01
N ILE A 259 -7.85 -7.01 -6.08
CA ILE A 259 -7.91 -5.71 -6.78
C ILE A 259 -8.25 -5.92 -8.26
N LEU A 260 -7.57 -6.84 -8.94
CA LEU A 260 -7.84 -7.12 -10.35
C LEU A 260 -9.27 -7.65 -10.58
N SER A 261 -9.75 -8.53 -9.70
CA SER A 261 -11.14 -9.02 -9.75
C SER A 261 -12.16 -7.90 -9.62
N LEU A 262 -12.00 -7.02 -8.63
CA LEU A 262 -12.88 -5.87 -8.40
C LEU A 262 -12.90 -4.91 -9.60
N MET A 263 -11.78 -4.76 -10.28
CA MET A 263 -11.64 -3.87 -11.43
C MET A 263 -12.08 -4.51 -12.76
N GLY A 264 -12.41 -5.80 -12.78
CA GLY A 264 -12.73 -6.54 -14.01
C GLY A 264 -11.52 -6.73 -14.92
N ALA A 265 -10.31 -6.77 -14.36
CA ALA A 265 -9.07 -7.03 -15.08
C ALA A 265 -8.68 -8.52 -15.01
N GLU A 266 -7.89 -8.97 -15.99
CA GLU A 266 -7.38 -10.35 -16.02
C GLU A 266 -6.48 -10.63 -14.82
N ILE A 267 -6.73 -11.75 -14.11
CA ILE A 267 -5.87 -12.26 -13.05
C ILE A 267 -4.86 -13.22 -13.67
N PRO A 268 -3.55 -12.91 -13.66
CA PRO A 268 -2.53 -13.80 -14.19
C PRO A 268 -2.49 -15.15 -13.45
N GLU A 269 -2.21 -16.24 -14.17
CA GLU A 269 -2.08 -17.58 -13.59
C GLU A 269 -0.98 -17.71 -12.52
N THR A 270 -0.01 -16.81 -12.53
CA THR A 270 1.03 -16.74 -11.50
C THR A 270 0.48 -16.31 -10.13
N MET A 271 -0.59 -15.54 -10.09
CA MET A 271 -1.25 -15.10 -8.86
C MET A 271 -2.09 -16.24 -8.28
N LYS A 272 -1.57 -16.94 -7.28
CA LYS A 272 -2.25 -18.11 -6.67
C LYS A 272 -3.25 -17.77 -5.56
N GLY A 273 -3.21 -16.55 -5.04
CA GLY A 273 -4.18 -16.07 -4.06
C GLY A 273 -5.59 -16.00 -4.66
N LYS A 274 -6.60 -16.38 -3.86
CA LYS A 274 -8.01 -16.23 -4.28
C LYS A 274 -8.50 -14.83 -3.91
N PRO A 275 -9.23 -14.14 -4.80
CA PRO A 275 -9.94 -12.91 -4.43
C PRO A 275 -10.82 -13.13 -3.18
N PHE A 276 -10.82 -12.18 -2.27
CA PHE A 276 -11.61 -12.25 -1.03
C PHE A 276 -12.77 -11.24 -1.00
N LEU A 277 -12.83 -10.31 -1.96
CA LEU A 277 -13.95 -9.39 -2.18
C LEU A 277 -14.69 -9.77 -3.47
N SER A 278 -16.02 -9.69 -3.44
CA SER A 278 -16.91 -10.03 -4.58
C SER A 278 -18.18 -9.17 -4.61
#